data_ea6670b1d1badfc4abfe1dcca7e224d2
#
_entry.id   ea6670b1d1badfc4abfe1dcca7e224d2
#
_cell.length_a   1.000
_cell.length_b   1.000
_cell.length_c   1.000
_cell.angle_alpha   90.00
_cell.angle_beta   90.00
_cell.angle_gamma   90.00
#
_symmetry.space_group_name_H-M   'P 1'
#
loop_
_entity.id
_entity.type
_entity.pdbx_description
1 polymer ?
#
loop_
_entity_poly.entity_id
_entity_poly.type
_entity_poly.pdbx_seq_one_letter_code
_entity_poly.pdbx_strand_id
1 'polypeptide(L)'
;MDATAALARWHAVAEAGDVTALPGLVAADAVFRSPAVHTPQEGREKVVGYLSAAFTVLGPGLRYHRQWVAEDSAVLEFSTLVGGKQVQGVDMITWDESGMIVDFTVMVRPLQGLHAVVEEMGAELLRMLEAAGE
;
A
#
# COMPACT_ATOMS: atom_id res chain seq x y z
N MET A 1 20.70 -3.91 6.41
CA MET A 1 19.35 -4.11 6.97
C MET A 1 18.73 -5.35 6.39
N ASP A 2 18.14 -6.16 7.23
CA ASP A 2 17.49 -7.40 6.82
C ASP A 2 16.04 -7.10 6.40
N ALA A 3 15.64 -7.57 5.23
CA ALA A 3 14.27 -7.42 4.74
C ALA A 3 13.25 -8.06 5.71
N THR A 4 13.63 -9.12 6.41
CA THR A 4 12.75 -9.78 7.37
C THR A 4 12.31 -8.83 8.48
N ALA A 5 13.23 -8.03 9.03
CA ALA A 5 12.91 -7.06 10.08
C ALA A 5 12.02 -5.93 9.55
N ALA A 6 12.32 -5.42 8.34
CA ALA A 6 11.52 -4.38 7.69
C ALA A 6 10.10 -4.90 7.38
N LEU A 7 10.00 -6.13 6.89
CA LEU A 7 8.73 -6.77 6.60
C LEU A 7 7.89 -6.94 7.86
N ALA A 8 8.50 -7.34 8.97
CA ALA A 8 7.80 -7.49 10.24
C ALA A 8 7.19 -6.16 10.71
N ARG A 9 7.92 -5.05 10.53
CA ARG A 9 7.39 -3.72 10.86
C ARG A 9 6.20 -3.35 9.97
N TRP A 10 6.30 -3.66 8.67
CA TRP A 10 5.17 -3.43 7.75
C TRP A 10 3.94 -4.22 8.18
N HIS A 11 4.09 -5.51 8.45
CA HIS A 11 2.96 -6.35 8.89
C HIS A 11 2.32 -5.80 10.16
N ALA A 12 3.10 -5.36 11.12
CA ALA A 12 2.58 -4.82 12.38
C ALA A 12 1.73 -3.56 12.14
N VAL A 13 2.21 -2.65 11.30
CA VAL A 13 1.50 -1.41 10.97
C VAL A 13 0.25 -1.69 10.14
N ALA A 14 0.36 -2.56 9.14
CA ALA A 14 -0.78 -2.92 8.28
C ALA A 14 -1.87 -3.64 9.06
N GLU A 15 -1.49 -4.57 9.93
CA GLU A 15 -2.43 -5.32 10.77
C GLU A 15 -3.17 -4.41 11.76
N ALA A 16 -2.46 -3.45 12.33
CA ALA A 16 -3.05 -2.46 13.25
C ALA A 16 -3.85 -1.37 12.53
N GLY A 17 -3.64 -1.20 11.22
CA GLY A 17 -4.25 -0.11 10.45
C GLY A 17 -3.76 1.27 10.91
N ASP A 18 -2.54 1.34 11.44
CA ASP A 18 -2.02 2.56 12.07
C ASP A 18 -1.36 3.46 11.04
N VAL A 19 -2.14 4.36 10.44
CA VAL A 19 -1.64 5.30 9.44
C VAL A 19 -0.66 6.31 10.04
N THR A 20 -0.70 6.55 11.35
CA THR A 20 0.20 7.50 11.99
C THR A 20 1.64 6.98 12.04
N ALA A 21 1.84 5.67 11.92
CA ALA A 21 3.16 5.05 11.87
C ALA A 21 3.79 5.08 10.48
N LEU A 22 3.00 5.30 9.41
CA LEU A 22 3.48 5.24 8.04
C LEU A 22 4.64 6.18 7.72
N PRO A 23 4.63 7.46 8.16
CA PRO A 23 5.76 8.34 7.85
C PRO A 23 7.11 7.81 8.36
N GLY A 24 7.11 7.06 9.44
CA GLY A 24 8.33 6.45 10.00
C GLY A 24 8.82 5.24 9.22
N LEU A 25 8.02 4.69 8.31
CA LEU A 25 8.36 3.53 7.49
C LEU A 25 8.83 3.91 6.08
N VAL A 26 8.54 5.11 5.62
CA VAL A 26 8.66 5.51 4.20
C VAL A 26 9.83 6.47 4.04
N ALA A 27 10.73 6.17 3.10
CA ALA A 27 11.88 7.04 2.78
C ALA A 27 11.42 8.36 2.15
N ALA A 28 12.24 9.41 2.30
CA ALA A 28 11.90 10.72 1.76
C ALA A 28 11.70 10.72 0.23
N ASP A 29 12.45 9.86 -0.48
CA ASP A 29 12.43 9.73 -1.93
C ASP A 29 11.65 8.50 -2.42
N ALA A 30 10.76 7.95 -1.59
CA ALA A 30 9.97 6.77 -1.93
C ALA A 30 9.06 7.00 -3.13
N VAL A 31 8.71 5.90 -3.80
CA VAL A 31 7.82 5.90 -4.96
C VAL A 31 6.69 4.91 -4.73
N PHE A 32 5.48 5.33 -5.04
CA PHE A 32 4.30 4.46 -5.03
C PHE A 32 3.81 4.24 -6.47
N ARG A 33 3.61 2.98 -6.84
CA ARG A 33 3.13 2.60 -8.17
C ARG A 33 1.75 1.96 -8.03
N SER A 34 0.74 2.74 -8.42
CA SER A 34 -0.67 2.35 -8.34
C SER A 34 -1.03 1.33 -9.42
N PRO A 35 -1.97 0.41 -9.15
CA PRO A 35 -2.48 -0.48 -10.20
C PRO A 35 -3.37 0.23 -11.22
N ALA A 36 -3.78 1.47 -10.94
CA ALA A 36 -4.72 2.23 -11.77
C ALA A 36 -4.03 3.18 -12.73
N VAL A 37 -2.85 3.73 -12.36
CA VAL A 37 -2.18 4.81 -13.10
C VAL A 37 -0.72 4.44 -13.29
N HIS A 38 -0.25 4.53 -14.54
CA HIS A 38 1.14 4.19 -14.88
C HIS A 38 2.15 5.18 -14.26
N THR A 39 1.79 6.45 -14.15
CA THR A 39 2.68 7.49 -13.61
C THR A 39 2.98 7.25 -12.13
N PRO A 40 4.25 7.08 -11.74
CA PRO A 40 4.61 6.88 -10.33
C PRO A 40 4.29 8.11 -9.48
N GLN A 41 3.93 7.88 -8.22
CA GLN A 41 3.73 8.93 -7.23
C GLN A 41 5.00 9.04 -6.40
N GLU A 42 5.65 10.18 -6.40
CA GLU A 42 6.98 10.36 -5.81
C GLU A 42 6.95 11.21 -4.55
N GLY A 43 7.73 10.81 -3.56
CA GLY A 43 7.93 11.51 -2.31
C GLY A 43 7.12 10.92 -1.16
N ARG A 44 7.69 11.03 0.04
CA ARG A 44 7.09 10.45 1.26
C ARG A 44 5.64 10.89 1.46
N GLU A 45 5.36 12.17 1.29
CA GLU A 45 4.02 12.70 1.54
C GLU A 45 2.97 12.04 0.66
N LYS A 46 3.26 11.92 -0.65
CA LYS A 46 2.34 11.26 -1.58
C LYS A 46 2.21 9.78 -1.29
N VAL A 47 3.34 9.11 -1.03
CA VAL A 47 3.33 7.67 -0.75
C VAL A 47 2.51 7.38 0.51
N VAL A 48 2.74 8.14 1.58
CA VAL A 48 1.97 7.99 2.82
C VAL A 48 0.48 8.25 2.58
N GLY A 49 0.15 9.25 1.76
CA GLY A 49 -1.24 9.54 1.40
C GLY A 49 -1.92 8.37 0.70
N TYR A 50 -1.25 7.79 -0.29
CA TYR A 50 -1.79 6.63 -1.02
C TYR A 50 -1.90 5.38 -0.14
N LEU A 51 -0.91 5.11 0.70
CA LEU A 51 -0.96 3.98 1.62
C LEU A 51 -2.05 4.16 2.67
N SER A 52 -2.24 5.38 3.17
CA SER A 52 -3.33 5.69 4.11
C SER A 52 -4.69 5.44 3.48
N ALA A 53 -4.88 5.89 2.23
CA ALA A 53 -6.12 5.62 1.49
C ALA A 53 -6.32 4.12 1.29
N ALA A 54 -5.25 3.39 0.96
CA ALA A 54 -5.31 1.95 0.77
C ALA A 54 -5.71 1.22 2.06
N PHE A 55 -5.23 1.67 3.21
CA PHE A 55 -5.64 1.08 4.50
C PHE A 55 -7.14 1.24 4.73
N THR A 56 -7.71 2.37 4.34
CA THR A 56 -9.16 2.60 4.45
C THR A 56 -9.94 1.73 3.47
N VAL A 57 -9.49 1.64 2.23
CA VAL A 57 -10.24 0.96 1.15
C VAL A 57 -10.06 -0.55 1.20
N LEU A 58 -8.83 -1.02 1.37
CA LEU A 58 -8.49 -2.45 1.34
C LEU A 58 -8.46 -3.09 2.72
N GLY A 59 -8.09 -2.29 3.72
CA GLY A 59 -7.75 -2.77 5.06
C GLY A 59 -8.81 -3.59 5.77
N PRO A 60 -10.08 -3.15 5.81
CA PRO A 60 -11.09 -3.80 6.64
C PRO A 60 -11.26 -5.31 6.43
N GLY A 61 -11.04 -5.78 5.20
CA GLY A 61 -11.18 -7.21 4.90
C GLY A 61 -9.89 -7.83 4.40
N LEU A 62 -8.79 -7.10 4.45
CA LEU A 62 -7.53 -7.56 3.84
C LEU A 62 -6.92 -8.71 4.63
N ARG A 63 -6.52 -9.75 3.89
CA ARG A 63 -5.76 -10.88 4.43
C ARG A 63 -4.55 -11.11 3.54
N TYR A 64 -3.37 -11.21 4.15
CA TYR A 64 -2.16 -11.65 3.47
C TYR A 64 -2.13 -13.18 3.46
N HIS A 65 -1.65 -13.76 2.35
CA HIS A 65 -1.54 -15.21 2.16
C HIS A 65 -0.08 -15.61 1.98
N ARG A 66 0.35 -15.77 0.73
CA ARG A 66 1.74 -16.16 0.44
C ARG A 66 2.64 -14.94 0.41
N GLN A 67 3.90 -15.15 0.79
CA GLN A 67 4.90 -14.11 0.66
C GLN A 67 6.22 -14.68 0.18
N TRP A 68 6.93 -13.87 -0.57
CA TRP A 68 8.25 -14.20 -1.09
C TRP A 68 9.19 -13.09 -0.69
N VAL A 69 10.30 -13.44 -0.02
CA VAL A 69 11.23 -12.47 0.54
C VAL A 69 12.58 -12.61 -0.15
N ALA A 70 13.07 -11.50 -0.69
CA ALA A 70 14.41 -11.40 -1.25
C ALA A 70 15.31 -10.63 -0.30
N GLU A 71 16.51 -10.27 -0.74
CA GLU A 71 17.51 -9.61 0.09
C GLU A 71 17.02 -8.24 0.61
N ASP A 72 16.41 -7.43 -0.27
CA ASP A 72 15.97 -6.06 0.04
C ASP A 72 14.50 -5.83 -0.27
N SER A 73 13.74 -6.89 -0.58
CA SER A 73 12.37 -6.72 -1.07
C SER A 73 11.51 -7.92 -0.71
N ALA A 74 10.20 -7.74 -0.84
CA ALA A 74 9.24 -8.81 -0.63
C ALA A 74 8.03 -8.62 -1.53
N VAL A 75 7.37 -9.72 -1.84
CA VAL A 75 6.08 -9.74 -2.54
C VAL A 75 5.07 -10.38 -1.60
N LEU A 76 3.99 -9.68 -1.30
CA LEU A 76 2.95 -10.12 -0.38
C LEU A 76 1.65 -10.29 -1.15
N GLU A 77 1.17 -11.52 -1.26
CA GLU A 77 -0.13 -11.79 -1.86
C GLU A 77 -1.24 -11.48 -0.86
N PHE A 78 -2.25 -10.76 -1.30
CA PHE A 78 -3.40 -10.46 -0.44
C PHE A 78 -4.72 -10.72 -1.14
N SER A 79 -5.78 -10.86 -0.35
CA SER A 79 -7.15 -10.84 -0.82
C SER A 79 -7.98 -9.93 0.05
N THR A 80 -9.04 -9.37 -0.52
CA THR A 80 -9.98 -8.52 0.20
C THR A 80 -11.29 -8.41 -0.58
N LEU A 81 -12.26 -7.69 -0.03
CA LEU A 81 -13.50 -7.30 -0.70
C LEU A 81 -13.54 -5.78 -0.78
N VAL A 82 -13.85 -5.25 -1.94
CA VAL A 82 -14.02 -3.81 -2.17
C VAL A 82 -15.32 -3.60 -2.93
N GLY A 83 -16.24 -2.83 -2.36
CA GLY A 83 -17.53 -2.61 -2.99
C GLY A 83 -18.28 -3.91 -3.28
N GLY A 84 -18.09 -4.93 -2.44
CA GLY A 84 -18.68 -6.25 -2.63
C GLY A 84 -18.00 -7.11 -3.68
N LYS A 85 -16.90 -6.65 -4.27
CA LYS A 85 -16.15 -7.39 -5.30
C LYS A 85 -14.94 -8.08 -4.71
N GLN A 86 -14.69 -9.32 -5.17
CA GLN A 86 -13.48 -10.07 -4.80
C GLN A 86 -12.26 -9.39 -5.41
N VAL A 87 -11.23 -9.18 -4.59
CA VAL A 87 -9.97 -8.57 -4.99
C VAL A 87 -8.82 -9.46 -4.55
N GLN A 88 -7.92 -9.75 -5.48
CA GLN A 88 -6.64 -10.41 -5.17
C GLN A 88 -5.53 -9.55 -5.75
N GLY A 89 -4.46 -9.38 -4.99
CA GLY A 89 -3.35 -8.58 -5.46
C GLY A 89 -2.05 -8.95 -4.81
N VAL A 90 -1.02 -8.21 -5.18
CA VAL A 90 0.28 -8.30 -4.54
C VAL A 90 0.78 -6.90 -4.20
N ASP A 91 1.40 -6.79 -3.03
CA ASP A 91 2.23 -5.65 -2.65
C ASP A 91 3.67 -6.03 -2.89
N MET A 92 4.37 -5.28 -3.72
CA MET A 92 5.81 -5.46 -3.98
C MET A 92 6.54 -4.32 -3.29
N ILE A 93 7.31 -4.65 -2.25
CA ILE A 93 7.94 -3.64 -1.39
C ILE A 93 9.44 -3.78 -1.48
N THR A 94 10.15 -2.66 -1.70
CA THR A 94 11.61 -2.60 -1.66
C THR A 94 12.01 -1.64 -0.55
N TRP A 95 13.00 -2.01 0.26
CA TRP A 95 13.55 -1.22 1.35
C TRP A 95 14.99 -0.82 1.08
N ASP A 96 15.40 0.32 1.60
CA ASP A 96 16.81 0.74 1.58
C ASP A 96 17.60 0.10 2.73
N GLU A 97 18.88 0.42 2.82
CA GLU A 97 19.77 -0.13 3.86
C GLU A 97 19.33 0.21 5.27
N SER A 98 18.61 1.31 5.47
CA SER A 98 18.06 1.71 6.77
C SER A 98 16.76 0.99 7.10
N GLY A 99 16.21 0.23 6.14
CA GLY A 99 14.92 -0.43 6.31
C GLY A 99 13.72 0.45 6.04
N MET A 100 13.92 1.58 5.36
CA MET A 100 12.82 2.45 4.94
C MET A 100 12.32 2.01 3.58
N ILE A 101 11.00 2.10 3.37
CA ILE A 101 10.38 1.75 2.09
C ILE A 101 10.80 2.77 1.02
N VAL A 102 11.38 2.30 -0.08
CA VAL A 102 11.76 3.15 -1.22
C VAL A 102 10.88 2.93 -2.45
N ASP A 103 10.25 1.75 -2.58
CA ASP A 103 9.32 1.46 -3.67
C ASP A 103 8.19 0.59 -3.14
N PHE A 104 6.96 0.97 -3.46
CA PHE A 104 5.78 0.20 -3.10
C PHE A 104 4.90 0.10 -4.35
N THR A 105 4.84 -1.09 -4.93
CA THR A 105 4.07 -1.33 -6.16
C THR A 105 2.92 -2.27 -5.83
N VAL A 106 1.72 -1.95 -6.32
CA VAL A 106 0.52 -2.77 -6.11
C VAL A 106 -0.02 -3.24 -7.45
N MET A 107 -0.29 -4.54 -7.55
CA MET A 107 -0.97 -5.14 -8.70
C MET A 107 -2.24 -5.81 -8.22
N VAL A 108 -3.32 -5.71 -8.99
CA VAL A 108 -4.66 -6.17 -8.59
C VAL A 108 -5.34 -6.91 -9.72
N ARG A 109 -6.02 -8.00 -9.36
CA ARG A 109 -6.90 -8.75 -10.25
C ARG A 109 -8.22 -9.10 -9.51
N PRO A 110 -9.30 -9.54 -10.18
CA PRO A 110 -9.55 -9.47 -11.62
C PRO A 110 -9.97 -8.06 -12.05
N LEU A 111 -10.32 -7.86 -13.30
CA LEU A 111 -10.70 -6.54 -13.84
C LEU A 111 -11.80 -5.87 -13.03
N GLN A 112 -12.84 -6.61 -12.65
CA GLN A 112 -13.94 -6.05 -11.84
C GLN A 112 -13.47 -5.59 -10.47
N GLY A 113 -12.58 -6.37 -9.84
CA GLY A 113 -11.97 -5.99 -8.57
C GLY A 113 -11.09 -4.76 -8.70
N LEU A 114 -10.32 -4.68 -9.78
CA LEU A 114 -9.49 -3.50 -10.06
C LEU A 114 -10.36 -2.25 -10.24
N HIS A 115 -11.47 -2.34 -10.98
CA HIS A 115 -12.40 -1.22 -11.14
C HIS A 115 -12.95 -0.75 -9.80
N ALA A 116 -13.34 -1.68 -8.92
CA ALA A 116 -13.83 -1.35 -7.59
C ALA A 116 -12.76 -0.62 -6.76
N VAL A 117 -11.52 -1.11 -6.80
CA VAL A 117 -10.38 -0.47 -6.10
C VAL A 117 -10.15 0.94 -6.62
N VAL A 118 -10.13 1.12 -7.94
CA VAL A 118 -9.92 2.44 -8.56
C VAL A 118 -11.00 3.43 -8.12
N GLU A 119 -12.26 3.00 -8.16
CA GLU A 119 -13.39 3.84 -7.77
C GLU A 119 -13.32 4.25 -6.29
N GLU A 120 -13.12 3.28 -5.40
CA GLU A 120 -13.08 3.55 -3.97
C GLU A 120 -11.82 4.33 -3.55
N MET A 121 -10.68 4.05 -4.17
CA MET A 121 -9.45 4.81 -3.92
C MET A 121 -9.61 6.26 -4.36
N GLY A 122 -10.22 6.49 -5.53
CA GLY A 122 -10.50 7.84 -6.01
C GLY A 122 -11.37 8.62 -5.06
N ALA A 123 -12.43 7.99 -4.55
CA ALA A 123 -13.34 8.62 -3.59
C ALA A 123 -12.62 8.93 -2.27
N GLU A 124 -11.80 8.02 -1.78
CA GLU A 124 -11.07 8.23 -0.52
C GLU A 124 -10.01 9.33 -0.65
N LEU A 125 -9.26 9.35 -1.75
CA LEU A 125 -8.27 10.41 -1.99
C LEU A 125 -8.93 11.79 -2.08
N LEU A 126 -10.09 11.88 -2.74
CA LEU A 126 -10.85 13.12 -2.82
C LEU A 126 -11.32 13.57 -1.44
N ARG A 127 -11.84 12.64 -0.63
CA ARG A 127 -12.27 12.93 0.74
C ARG A 127 -11.11 13.45 1.59
N MET A 128 -9.91 12.87 1.43
CA MET A 128 -8.72 13.33 2.17
C MET A 128 -8.31 14.74 1.76
N LEU A 129 -8.40 15.08 0.46
CA LEU A 129 -8.11 16.43 -0.03
C LEU A 129 -9.11 17.45 0.53
N GLU A 130 -10.39 17.11 0.56
CA GLU A 130 -11.42 17.98 1.12
C GLU A 130 -11.20 18.20 2.62
N ALA A 131 -10.87 17.15 3.36
CA ALA A 131 -10.57 17.26 4.79
C ALA A 131 -9.35 18.14 5.06
N ALA A 132 -8.31 18.01 4.22
CA ALA A 132 -7.09 18.81 4.35
C ALA A 132 -7.32 20.29 4.01
N GLY A 133 -8.33 20.58 3.16
CA GLY A 133 -8.67 21.95 2.76
C GLY A 133 -9.54 22.69 3.77
N GLU A 134 -10.02 22.02 4.81
CA GLU A 134 -10.87 22.62 5.84
C GLU A 134 -10.11 23.45 6.89
#